data_194033fc0fd294067865e3105a8aac8c
#
_entry.id   194033fc0fd294067865e3105a8aac8c
#
_cell.length_a   1.000
_cell.length_b   1.000
_cell.length_c   1.000
_cell.angle_alpha   90.00
_cell.angle_beta   90.00
_cell.angle_gamma   90.00
#
_symmetry.space_group_name_H-M   'P 1'
#
loop_
_entity.id
_entity.type
_entity.pdbx_description
1 polymer ?
#
loop_
_entity_poly.entity_id
_entity_poly.type
_entity_poly.pdbx_seq_one_letter_code
_entity_poly.pdbx_strand_id
1 'polypeptide(L)'
;MKYLLDTHIILWTLIGSDKLSPEVKKIILNKNNQIYYSSVSPWEIEIKHQKVNSFKLSGNDFSSLCDQNNVLNLSITNKHVCELEKLNKRKNMKHGDPFDRMLLAQAKAENMIFITHDKKFSAYKEENIMLV
;
A
#
# COMPACT_ATOMS: atom_id res chain seq x y z
N MET A 1 -1.83 10.32 13.08
CA MET A 1 -1.70 10.23 11.61
C MET A 1 -2.04 8.84 11.12
N LYS A 2 -2.66 8.76 9.97
CA LYS A 2 -3.00 7.50 9.32
C LYS A 2 -2.14 7.31 8.08
N TYR A 3 -1.56 6.13 7.97
CA TYR A 3 -0.69 5.77 6.85
C TYR A 3 -1.18 4.50 6.18
N LEU A 4 -1.23 4.52 4.84
CA LEU A 4 -1.47 3.33 4.03
C LEU A 4 -0.13 2.92 3.42
N LEU A 5 0.28 1.69 3.65
CA LEU A 5 1.57 1.20 3.16
C LEU A 5 1.39 0.41 1.86
N ASP A 6 2.25 0.69 0.89
CA ASP A 6 2.35 -0.14 -0.32
C ASP A 6 2.80 -1.56 0.07
N THR A 7 2.47 -2.53 -0.77
CA THR A 7 2.70 -3.95 -0.52
C THR A 7 4.16 -4.26 -0.18
N HIS A 8 5.12 -3.70 -0.92
CA HIS A 8 6.55 -3.94 -0.64
C HIS A 8 7.00 -3.36 0.70
N ILE A 9 6.47 -2.19 1.06
CA ILE A 9 6.78 -1.57 2.36
C ILE A 9 6.32 -2.49 3.50
N ILE A 10 5.13 -3.08 3.36
CA ILE A 10 4.61 -4.01 4.36
C ILE A 10 5.48 -5.27 4.43
N LEU A 11 5.81 -5.86 3.29
CA LEU A 11 6.67 -7.05 3.25
C LEU A 11 8.01 -6.78 3.93
N TRP A 12 8.65 -5.66 3.64
CA TRP A 12 9.91 -5.29 4.29
C TRP A 12 9.75 -5.10 5.80
N THR A 13 8.64 -4.54 6.22
CA THR A 13 8.31 -4.38 7.65
C THR A 13 8.20 -5.74 8.33
N LEU A 14 7.44 -6.66 7.73
CA LEU A 14 7.16 -7.98 8.32
C LEU A 14 8.41 -8.86 8.44
N ILE A 15 9.37 -8.73 7.50
CA ILE A 15 10.61 -9.52 7.53
C ILE A 15 11.79 -8.80 8.17
N GLY A 16 11.61 -7.57 8.64
CA GLY A 16 12.69 -6.77 9.22
C GLY A 16 13.80 -6.42 8.24
N SER A 17 13.44 -6.13 6.99
CA SER A 17 14.40 -5.87 5.92
C SER A 17 15.18 -4.56 6.11
N ASP A 18 16.46 -4.57 5.76
CA ASP A 18 17.32 -3.38 5.74
C ASP A 18 16.91 -2.38 4.65
N LYS A 19 16.09 -2.80 3.70
CA LYS A 19 15.54 -1.92 2.66
C LYS A 19 14.58 -0.88 3.22
N LEU A 20 14.02 -1.14 4.40
CA LEU A 20 13.12 -0.21 5.07
C LEU A 20 13.92 0.94 5.68
N SER A 21 13.65 2.18 5.26
CA SER A 21 14.39 3.35 5.74
C SER A 21 14.15 3.60 7.24
N PRO A 22 15.12 4.21 7.95
CA PRO A 22 14.92 4.58 9.36
C PRO A 22 13.72 5.50 9.58
N GLU A 23 13.43 6.38 8.64
CA GLU A 23 12.27 7.28 8.70
C GLU A 23 10.96 6.51 8.73
N VAL A 24 10.81 5.53 7.82
CA VAL A 24 9.61 4.69 7.76
C VAL A 24 9.48 3.83 9.01
N LYS A 25 10.59 3.27 9.51
CA LYS A 25 10.59 2.51 10.76
C LYS A 25 10.06 3.34 11.93
N LYS A 26 10.47 4.60 12.03
CA LYS A 26 9.98 5.51 13.08
C LYS A 26 8.47 5.72 12.98
N ILE A 27 7.96 5.91 11.77
CA ILE A 27 6.53 6.09 11.54
C ILE A 27 5.75 4.86 12.01
N ILE A 28 6.21 3.67 11.62
CA ILE A 28 5.54 2.41 11.92
C ILE A 28 5.57 2.10 13.42
N LEU A 29 6.68 2.40 14.10
CA LEU A 29 6.84 2.12 15.52
C LEU A 29 6.16 3.16 16.43
N ASN A 30 5.76 4.30 15.89
CA ASN A 30 5.10 5.34 16.68
C ASN A 30 3.67 4.93 16.99
N LYS A 31 3.38 4.71 18.27
CA LYS A 31 2.06 4.26 18.76
C LYS A 31 0.93 5.24 18.49
N ASN A 32 1.25 6.50 18.22
CA ASN A 32 0.25 7.52 17.89
C ASN A 32 -0.20 7.44 16.43
N ASN A 33 0.49 6.67 15.59
CA ASN A 33 0.14 6.47 14.20
C ASN A 33 -0.71 5.21 14.02
N GLN A 34 -1.65 5.28 13.08
CA GLN A 34 -2.40 4.11 12.62
C GLN A 34 -1.83 3.67 11.28
N ILE A 35 -1.42 2.42 11.22
CA ILE A 35 -0.76 1.84 10.04
C ILE A 35 -1.72 0.84 9.40
N TYR A 36 -1.96 1.03 8.12
CA TYR A 36 -2.93 0.23 7.35
C TYR A 36 -2.28 -0.49 6.18
N TYR A 37 -2.81 -1.65 5.86
CA TYR A 37 -2.64 -2.29 4.56
C TYR A 37 -4.00 -2.33 3.86
N SER A 38 -3.99 -2.21 2.54
CA SER A 38 -5.19 -2.38 1.72
C SER A 38 -5.46 -3.86 1.44
N SER A 39 -6.72 -4.25 1.29
CA SER A 39 -7.10 -5.56 0.76
C SER A 39 -6.54 -5.81 -0.65
N VAL A 40 -6.13 -4.78 -1.37
CA VAL A 40 -5.37 -4.90 -2.62
C VAL A 40 -4.09 -5.70 -2.42
N SER A 41 -3.38 -5.50 -1.30
CA SER A 41 -2.09 -6.14 -1.07
C SER A 41 -2.18 -7.67 -0.95
N PRO A 42 -3.04 -8.26 -0.10
CA PRO A 42 -3.18 -9.71 -0.09
C PRO A 42 -3.72 -10.26 -1.41
N TRP A 43 -4.51 -9.49 -2.15
CA TRP A 43 -4.99 -9.89 -3.47
C TRP A 43 -3.82 -10.00 -4.46
N GLU A 44 -2.95 -9.00 -4.53
CA GLU A 44 -1.74 -9.05 -5.38
C GLU A 44 -0.83 -10.22 -4.99
N ILE A 45 -0.63 -10.41 -3.69
CA ILE A 45 0.18 -11.50 -3.13
C ILE A 45 -0.40 -12.86 -3.54
N GLU A 46 -1.71 -13.03 -3.45
CA GLU A 46 -2.37 -14.29 -3.81
C GLU A 46 -2.25 -14.58 -5.30
N ILE A 47 -2.39 -13.57 -6.17
CA ILE A 47 -2.17 -13.72 -7.60
C ILE A 47 -0.75 -14.25 -7.87
N LYS A 48 0.23 -13.64 -7.24
CA LYS A 48 1.64 -14.05 -7.39
C LYS A 48 1.88 -15.46 -6.86
N HIS A 49 1.29 -15.77 -5.71
CA HIS A 49 1.39 -17.10 -5.10
C HIS A 49 0.87 -18.19 -6.04
N GLN A 50 -0.24 -17.94 -6.73
CA GLN A 50 -0.83 -18.91 -7.66
C GLN A 50 -0.06 -19.04 -8.96
N LYS A 51 0.64 -17.99 -9.40
CA LYS A 51 1.36 -17.97 -10.69
C LYS A 51 2.82 -18.40 -10.60
N VAL A 52 3.46 -18.19 -9.45
CA VAL A 52 4.90 -18.41 -9.27
C VAL A 52 5.12 -19.48 -8.21
N ASN A 53 5.53 -20.68 -8.62
CA ASN A 53 5.71 -21.82 -7.71
C ASN A 53 6.68 -21.54 -6.56
N SER A 54 7.69 -20.71 -6.78
CA SER A 54 8.67 -20.36 -5.74
C SER A 54 8.17 -19.33 -4.74
N PHE A 55 7.04 -18.66 -5.02
CA PHE A 55 6.48 -17.67 -4.11
C PHE A 55 5.53 -18.32 -3.11
N LYS A 56 6.01 -18.55 -1.90
CA LYS A 56 5.32 -19.37 -0.90
C LYS A 56 4.28 -18.63 -0.06
N LEU A 57 4.34 -17.31 -0.02
CA LEU A 57 3.41 -16.50 0.79
C LEU A 57 2.07 -16.38 0.07
N SER A 58 1.00 -16.86 0.70
CA SER A 58 -0.38 -16.67 0.22
C SER A 58 -0.97 -15.34 0.71
N GLY A 59 -2.08 -14.94 0.10
CA GLY A 59 -2.82 -13.76 0.57
C GLY A 59 -3.32 -13.93 2.01
N ASN A 60 -3.75 -15.14 2.37
CA ASN A 60 -4.17 -15.45 3.74
C ASN A 60 -3.02 -15.34 4.74
N ASP A 61 -1.84 -15.86 4.39
CA ASP A 61 -0.65 -15.75 5.22
C ASP A 61 -0.26 -14.29 5.45
N PHE A 62 -0.31 -13.49 4.38
CA PHE A 62 -0.01 -12.06 4.44
C PHE A 62 -0.95 -11.34 5.42
N SER A 63 -2.26 -11.56 5.29
CA SER A 63 -3.26 -10.97 6.17
C SER A 63 -3.04 -11.35 7.63
N SER A 64 -2.74 -12.62 7.89
CA SER A 64 -2.49 -13.10 9.25
C SER A 64 -1.26 -12.44 9.86
N LEU A 65 -0.19 -12.29 9.08
CA LEU A 65 1.03 -11.62 9.52
C LEU A 65 0.78 -10.13 9.82
N CYS A 66 -0.02 -9.47 9.01
CA CYS A 66 -0.41 -8.09 9.27
C CYS A 66 -1.17 -7.95 10.59
N ASP A 67 -2.14 -8.82 10.82
CA ASP A 67 -2.92 -8.82 12.06
C ASP A 67 -2.02 -9.06 13.29
N GLN A 68 -1.06 -9.98 13.20
CA GLN A 68 -0.11 -10.27 14.27
C GLN A 68 0.82 -9.09 14.57
N ASN A 69 1.04 -8.22 13.60
CA ASN A 69 1.94 -7.06 13.73
C ASN A 69 1.19 -5.74 13.88
N ASN A 70 -0.09 -5.78 14.20
CA ASN A 70 -0.94 -4.60 14.43
C ASN A 70 -1.05 -3.66 13.24
N VAL A 71 -0.93 -4.20 12.02
CA VAL A 71 -1.21 -3.47 10.79
C VAL A 71 -2.70 -3.65 10.48
N LEU A 72 -3.42 -2.55 10.44
CA LEU A 72 -4.88 -2.55 10.28
C LEU A 72 -5.28 -2.79 8.83
N ASN A 73 -6.41 -3.46 8.61
CA ASN A 73 -6.93 -3.68 7.28
C ASN A 73 -7.79 -2.51 6.79
N LEU A 74 -7.57 -2.10 5.55
CA LEU A 74 -8.44 -1.17 4.83
C LEU A 74 -9.11 -1.92 3.68
N SER A 75 -10.37 -2.27 3.86
CA SER A 75 -11.15 -2.95 2.82
C SER A 75 -11.54 -1.98 1.70
N ILE A 76 -11.65 -2.50 0.48
CA ILE A 76 -12.09 -1.71 -0.68
C ILE A 76 -13.60 -1.47 -0.57
N THR A 77 -14.01 -0.22 -0.74
CA THR A 77 -15.42 0.19 -0.73
C THR A 77 -15.80 0.93 -2.01
N ASN A 78 -17.09 1.13 -2.21
CA ASN A 78 -17.57 1.93 -3.34
C ASN A 78 -17.09 3.39 -3.26
N LYS A 79 -16.92 3.93 -2.07
CA LYS A 79 -16.33 5.26 -1.87
C LYS A 79 -14.94 5.34 -2.50
N HIS A 80 -14.14 4.29 -2.33
CA HIS A 80 -12.81 4.20 -2.93
C HIS A 80 -12.88 4.11 -4.45
N VAL A 81 -13.80 3.31 -4.98
CA VAL A 81 -14.02 3.18 -6.43
C VAL A 81 -14.39 4.54 -7.04
N CYS A 82 -15.28 5.27 -6.38
CA CYS A 82 -15.69 6.61 -6.85
C CYS A 82 -14.54 7.62 -6.86
N GLU A 83 -13.56 7.45 -5.98
CA GLU A 83 -12.40 8.33 -5.91
C GLU A 83 -11.43 8.15 -7.08
N LEU A 84 -11.50 7.02 -7.80
CA LEU A 84 -10.59 6.74 -8.92
C LEU A 84 -10.62 7.80 -10.01
N GLU A 85 -11.78 8.33 -10.35
CA GLU A 85 -11.89 9.36 -11.38
C GLU A 85 -11.31 10.71 -10.97
N LYS A 86 -11.12 10.92 -9.67
CA LYS A 86 -10.58 12.17 -9.11
C LYS A 86 -9.06 12.16 -8.96
N LEU A 87 -8.39 11.06 -9.29
CA LEU A 87 -6.94 10.97 -9.18
C LEU A 87 -6.26 11.91 -10.17
N ASN A 88 -5.33 12.72 -9.67
CA ASN A 88 -4.57 13.67 -10.48
C ASN A 88 -3.37 12.98 -11.12
N LYS A 89 -3.37 12.92 -12.44
CA LYS A 89 -2.28 12.35 -13.23
C LYS A 89 -1.45 13.45 -13.87
N ARG A 90 -0.18 13.20 -14.08
CA ARG A 90 0.65 14.05 -14.92
C ARG A 90 0.17 13.96 -16.38
N LYS A 91 0.32 15.07 -17.10
CA LYS A 91 0.04 15.12 -18.52
C LYS A 91 0.83 14.04 -19.26
N ASN A 92 0.20 13.36 -20.21
CA ASN A 92 0.78 12.27 -21.02
C ASN A 92 0.98 10.95 -20.28
N MET A 93 0.49 10.80 -19.07
CA MET A 93 0.50 9.52 -18.37
C MET A 93 -0.49 8.58 -19.03
N LYS A 94 0.00 7.41 -19.45
CA LYS A 94 -0.85 6.31 -19.94
C LYS A 94 -1.52 5.61 -18.76
N HIS A 95 -2.28 4.57 -19.04
CA HIS A 95 -2.98 3.80 -18.02
C HIS A 95 -2.05 3.40 -16.88
N GLY A 96 -2.45 3.72 -15.65
CA GLY A 96 -1.80 3.22 -14.48
C GLY A 96 -2.25 1.79 -14.17
N ASP A 97 -1.44 1.08 -13.41
CA ASP A 97 -1.80 -0.22 -12.86
C ASP A 97 -3.09 -0.09 -12.03
N PRO A 98 -4.12 -0.94 -12.24
CA PRO A 98 -5.38 -0.84 -11.49
C PRO A 98 -5.20 -0.98 -9.99
N PHE A 99 -4.29 -1.84 -9.53
CA PHE A 99 -4.02 -2.02 -8.11
C PHE A 99 -3.39 -0.76 -7.51
N ASP A 100 -2.39 -0.18 -8.19
CA ASP A 100 -1.75 1.06 -7.77
C ASP A 100 -2.75 2.21 -7.68
N ARG A 101 -3.62 2.32 -8.68
CA ARG A 101 -4.66 3.34 -8.70
C ARG A 101 -5.63 3.19 -7.55
N MET A 102 -6.01 1.96 -7.21
CA MET A 102 -6.91 1.70 -6.08
C MET A 102 -6.25 2.08 -4.76
N LEU A 103 -4.96 1.78 -4.58
CA LEU A 103 -4.23 2.18 -3.38
C LEU A 103 -4.25 3.71 -3.19
N LEU A 104 -3.99 4.46 -4.26
CA LEU A 104 -4.05 5.93 -4.21
C LEU A 104 -5.45 6.45 -3.93
N ALA A 105 -6.45 5.85 -4.56
CA ALA A 105 -7.85 6.23 -4.35
C ALA A 105 -8.27 6.01 -2.89
N GLN A 106 -7.88 4.90 -2.29
CA GLN A 106 -8.14 4.61 -0.90
C GLN A 106 -7.47 5.63 0.03
N ALA A 107 -6.18 5.89 -0.19
CA ALA A 107 -5.44 6.84 0.64
C ALA A 107 -6.06 8.25 0.55
N LYS A 108 -6.44 8.66 -0.65
CA LYS A 108 -7.07 9.96 -0.87
C LYS A 108 -8.45 10.04 -0.18
N ALA A 109 -9.29 9.03 -0.38
CA ALA A 109 -10.64 9.00 0.18
C ALA A 109 -10.63 8.97 1.71
N GLU A 110 -9.63 8.33 2.33
CA GLU A 110 -9.53 8.17 3.78
C GLU A 110 -8.60 9.20 4.44
N ASN A 111 -8.08 10.16 3.70
CA ASN A 111 -7.12 11.16 4.19
C ASN A 111 -5.88 10.53 4.83
N MET A 112 -5.34 9.52 4.19
CA MET A 112 -4.13 8.82 4.63
C MET A 112 -2.93 9.26 3.81
N ILE A 113 -1.74 9.18 4.42
CA ILE A 113 -0.48 9.31 3.70
C ILE A 113 -0.15 7.93 3.13
N PHE A 114 0.09 7.85 1.83
CA PHE A 114 0.48 6.62 1.15
C PHE A 114 2.01 6.54 1.09
N ILE A 115 2.58 5.49 1.70
CA ILE A 115 4.04 5.27 1.70
C ILE A 115 4.38 4.20 0.68
N THR A 116 5.25 4.55 -0.27
CA THR A 116 5.70 3.65 -1.32
C THR A 116 7.18 3.86 -1.63
N HIS A 117 7.83 2.81 -2.13
CA HIS A 117 9.18 2.87 -2.69
C HIS A 117 9.14 2.87 -4.23
N ASP A 118 7.99 2.65 -4.83
CA ASP A 118 7.86 2.52 -6.28
C ASP A 118 7.80 3.91 -6.94
N LYS A 119 8.82 4.21 -7.74
CA LYS A 119 8.96 5.48 -8.45
C LYS A 119 7.84 5.74 -9.46
N LYS A 120 7.10 4.73 -9.89
CA LYS A 120 5.96 4.89 -10.80
C LYS A 120 4.89 5.80 -10.20
N PHE A 121 4.77 5.85 -8.88
CA PHE A 121 3.80 6.73 -8.22
C PHE A 121 4.13 8.22 -8.38
N SER A 122 5.35 8.57 -8.77
CA SER A 122 5.70 9.96 -9.07
C SER A 122 4.94 10.53 -10.30
N ALA A 123 4.34 9.65 -11.10
CA ALA A 123 3.48 10.06 -12.22
C ALA A 123 2.13 10.64 -11.77
N TYR A 124 1.76 10.49 -10.51
CA TYR A 124 0.54 11.07 -9.95
C TYR A 124 0.84 12.40 -9.24
N LYS A 125 -0.03 13.38 -9.43
CA LYS A 125 0.06 14.68 -8.75
C LYS A 125 -0.80 14.67 -7.50
N GLU A 126 -0.43 13.83 -6.52
CA GLU A 126 -1.13 13.73 -5.25
C GLU A 126 -0.19 14.13 -4.12
N GLU A 127 -0.66 15.03 -3.25
CA GLU A 127 0.14 15.56 -2.14
C GLU A 127 0.40 14.55 -1.04
N ASN A 128 -0.45 13.54 -0.94
CA ASN A 128 -0.39 12.55 0.14
C ASN A 128 0.49 11.33 -0.18
N ILE A 129 1.30 11.37 -1.22
CA ILE A 129 2.25 10.30 -1.55
C ILE A 129 3.59 10.60 -0.88
N MET A 130 4.06 9.67 -0.07
CA MET A 130 5.39 9.69 0.52
C MET A 130 6.25 8.64 -0.19
N LEU A 131 7.08 9.10 -1.13
CA LEU A 131 8.01 8.24 -1.86
C LEU A 131 9.30 8.13 -1.06
N VAL A 132 9.69 6.90 -0.75
CA VAL A 132 10.85 6.63 0.11
C VAL A 132 11.92 5.77 -0.56
#